data_fdbf6d739b6910fe30ae4f339e94e2b5
#
_entry.id   fdbf6d739b6910fe30ae4f339e94e2b5
#
_cell.length_a   1.000
_cell.length_b   1.000
_cell.length_c   1.000
_cell.angle_alpha   90.00
_cell.angle_beta   90.00
_cell.angle_gamma   90.00
#
_symmetry.space_group_name_H-M   'P 1'
#
loop_
_entity.id
_entity.type
_entity.pdbx_description
1 polymer ?
#
loop_
_entity_poly.entity_id
_entity_poly.type
_entity_poly.pdbx_seq_one_letter_code
_entity_poly.pdbx_strand_id
1 'polypeptide(L)'
;MFLKIKNIPKVSWSSGKPLNLKPKISTFFFLCFGLTLFGLGEGLLIVSASGSSPWSVLAQGLYLNFGFSVGVITIFISFIVLLLWFPLKQKPGIGTILNALIIGIMIDVCIRHVPTPDNYIYQILLGAFAVLTVGIGGGIYLVANLGPGPRDGLMIGLQKKTNLPIALVRGVLEITVMSIGWYLGGTVGVGTLLFAFGIGPCVALGLYLVNKIFS
;
A
#
# COMPACT_ATOMS: atom_id res chain seq x y z
N MET A 1 -21.81 -8.96 1.33
CA MET A 1 -21.29 -10.11 2.11
C MET A 1 -19.80 -9.96 2.44
N PHE A 2 -18.92 -9.55 1.50
CA PHE A 2 -17.47 -9.36 1.71
C PHE A 2 -17.10 -8.18 2.63
N LEU A 3 -17.90 -7.14 2.74
CA LEU A 3 -17.67 -6.00 3.67
C LEU A 3 -17.79 -6.36 5.18
N LYS A 4 -18.22 -7.58 5.52
CA LYS A 4 -18.34 -8.06 6.91
C LYS A 4 -17.09 -8.73 7.47
N ILE A 5 -15.97 -8.78 6.70
CA ILE A 5 -14.73 -9.39 7.19
C ILE A 5 -14.13 -8.47 8.26
N LYS A 6 -14.30 -8.85 9.53
CA LYS A 6 -13.76 -8.13 10.69
C LYS A 6 -12.31 -8.52 11.01
N ASN A 7 -11.86 -9.70 10.59
CA ASN A 7 -10.54 -10.25 10.90
C ASN A 7 -9.88 -10.76 9.62
N ILE A 8 -8.56 -10.66 9.55
CA ILE A 8 -7.78 -11.24 8.45
C ILE A 8 -7.94 -12.75 8.51
N PRO A 9 -8.39 -13.42 7.41
CA PRO A 9 -8.58 -14.87 7.39
C PRO A 9 -7.22 -15.58 7.54
N LYS A 10 -7.22 -16.71 8.22
CA LYS A 10 -6.08 -17.62 8.29
C LYS A 10 -6.34 -18.79 7.36
N VAL A 11 -5.48 -18.98 6.39
CA VAL A 11 -5.54 -20.07 5.40
C VAL A 11 -4.34 -21.00 5.56
N SER A 12 -4.32 -22.11 4.84
CA SER A 12 -3.29 -23.17 4.93
C SER A 12 -1.84 -22.68 4.78
N TRP A 13 -1.64 -21.62 4.01
CA TRP A 13 -0.33 -21.00 3.77
C TRP A 13 -0.02 -19.77 4.64
N SER A 14 -0.95 -19.29 5.46
CA SER A 14 -0.69 -18.16 6.38
C SER A 14 0.39 -18.51 7.40
N SER A 15 1.25 -17.55 7.74
CA SER A 15 2.19 -17.70 8.84
C SER A 15 1.46 -17.67 10.19
N GLY A 16 1.82 -18.59 11.08
CA GLY A 16 1.27 -18.64 12.44
C GLY A 16 1.70 -17.44 13.31
N LYS A 17 2.81 -16.77 12.97
CA LYS A 17 3.38 -15.64 13.71
C LYS A 17 3.82 -14.53 12.76
N PRO A 18 3.57 -13.25 13.06
CA PRO A 18 3.93 -12.14 12.17
C PRO A 18 5.43 -11.88 12.05
N LEU A 19 6.23 -12.31 13.04
CA LEU A 19 7.70 -12.19 13.04
C LEU A 19 8.40 -13.51 12.70
N ASN A 20 7.79 -14.35 11.86
CA ASN A 20 8.39 -15.60 11.44
C ASN A 20 9.51 -15.33 10.41
N LEU A 21 10.76 -15.65 10.78
CA LEU A 21 11.93 -15.50 9.91
C LEU A 21 12.16 -16.69 8.94
N LYS A 22 11.42 -17.78 9.15
CA LYS A 22 11.50 -18.98 8.30
C LYS A 22 10.08 -19.39 7.86
N PRO A 23 9.41 -18.57 7.02
CA PRO A 23 8.08 -18.89 6.55
C PRO A 23 8.11 -20.09 5.59
N LYS A 24 6.96 -20.74 5.41
CA LYS A 24 6.79 -21.73 4.34
C LYS A 24 7.03 -21.07 2.97
N ILE A 25 7.52 -21.83 1.99
CA ILE A 25 7.75 -21.33 0.62
C ILE A 25 6.45 -20.76 0.02
N SER A 26 5.32 -21.43 0.24
CA SER A 26 4.01 -20.93 -0.20
C SER A 26 3.63 -19.59 0.43
N THR A 27 3.87 -19.40 1.74
CA THR A 27 3.63 -18.11 2.41
C THR A 27 4.47 -17.00 1.80
N PHE A 28 5.75 -17.29 1.56
CA PHE A 28 6.68 -16.33 0.95
C PHE A 28 6.28 -15.97 -0.48
N PHE A 29 5.89 -16.98 -1.27
CA PHE A 29 5.41 -16.78 -2.65
C PHE A 29 4.18 -15.87 -2.69
N PHE A 30 3.14 -16.17 -1.90
CA PHE A 30 1.93 -15.35 -1.87
C PHE A 30 2.17 -13.95 -1.30
N LEU A 31 3.10 -13.80 -0.34
CA LEU A 31 3.53 -12.48 0.12
C LEU A 31 4.11 -11.67 -1.04
N CYS A 32 5.11 -12.19 -1.75
CA CYS A 32 5.76 -11.50 -2.85
C CYS A 32 4.77 -11.20 -3.99
N PHE A 33 3.91 -12.15 -4.34
CA PHE A 33 2.87 -11.98 -5.35
C PHE A 33 1.89 -10.87 -4.97
N GLY A 34 1.38 -10.85 -3.73
CA GLY A 34 0.50 -9.79 -3.24
C GLY A 34 1.16 -8.42 -3.24
N LEU A 35 2.44 -8.34 -2.81
CA LEU A 35 3.20 -7.09 -2.82
C LEU A 35 3.51 -6.59 -4.24
N THR A 36 3.76 -7.50 -5.19
CA THR A 36 3.93 -7.16 -6.61
C THR A 36 2.65 -6.57 -7.18
N LEU A 37 1.50 -7.19 -6.96
CA LEU A 37 0.20 -6.64 -7.37
C LEU A 37 -0.08 -5.29 -6.73
N PHE A 38 0.22 -5.15 -5.44
CA PHE A 38 0.06 -3.89 -4.73
C PHE A 38 0.90 -2.78 -5.38
N GLY A 39 2.18 -3.04 -5.61
CA GLY A 39 3.10 -2.08 -6.21
C GLY A 39 2.75 -1.74 -7.66
N LEU A 40 2.33 -2.73 -8.47
CA LEU A 40 1.81 -2.50 -9.82
C LEU A 40 0.56 -1.61 -9.79
N GLY A 41 -0.38 -1.87 -8.88
CA GLY A 41 -1.57 -1.03 -8.72
C GLY A 41 -1.22 0.41 -8.32
N GLU A 42 -0.29 0.63 -7.38
CA GLU A 42 0.18 1.98 -7.04
C GLU A 42 0.83 2.67 -8.24
N GLY A 43 1.66 1.95 -9.02
CA GLY A 43 2.27 2.47 -10.23
C GLY A 43 1.24 2.80 -11.33
N LEU A 44 0.25 1.93 -11.55
CA LEU A 44 -0.86 2.19 -12.49
C LEU A 44 -1.68 3.42 -12.08
N LEU A 45 -1.90 3.61 -10.77
CA LEU A 45 -2.62 4.78 -10.27
C LEU A 45 -1.84 6.07 -10.56
N ILE A 46 -0.51 6.06 -10.43
CA ILE A 46 0.35 7.18 -10.80
C ILE A 46 0.28 7.44 -12.31
N VAL A 47 0.45 6.39 -13.12
CA VAL A 47 0.43 6.47 -14.60
C VAL A 47 -0.94 6.91 -15.11
N SER A 48 -2.03 6.60 -14.40
CA SER A 48 -3.37 7.06 -14.78
C SER A 48 -3.51 8.57 -14.87
N ALA A 49 -2.60 9.34 -14.23
CA ALA A 49 -2.66 10.80 -14.12
C ALA A 49 -3.97 11.37 -13.57
N SER A 50 -4.88 10.51 -13.07
CA SER A 50 -6.17 10.91 -12.49
C SER A 50 -6.06 11.37 -11.02
N GLY A 51 -4.89 11.23 -10.42
CA GLY A 51 -4.58 11.43 -9.00
C GLY A 51 -4.05 10.15 -8.36
N SER A 52 -3.29 10.26 -7.28
CA SER A 52 -2.54 9.16 -6.65
C SER A 52 -2.97 8.90 -5.21
N SER A 53 -2.51 7.80 -4.62
CA SER A 53 -2.69 7.55 -3.18
C SER A 53 -1.94 8.59 -2.34
N PRO A 54 -2.35 8.89 -1.11
CA PRO A 54 -1.74 9.96 -0.29
C PRO A 54 -0.21 9.89 -0.20
N TRP A 55 0.34 8.70 0.01
CA TRP A 55 1.78 8.49 0.11
C TRP A 55 2.49 8.56 -1.25
N SER A 56 1.81 8.17 -2.32
CA SER A 56 2.33 8.31 -3.68
C SER A 56 2.29 9.76 -4.14
N VAL A 57 1.33 10.58 -3.68
CA VAL A 57 1.36 12.04 -3.86
C VAL A 57 2.60 12.65 -3.21
N LEU A 58 2.95 12.22 -1.98
CA LEU A 58 4.19 12.66 -1.33
C LEU A 58 5.42 12.22 -2.13
N ALA A 59 5.47 10.96 -2.59
CA ALA A 59 6.59 10.46 -3.36
C ALA A 59 6.76 11.20 -4.70
N GLN A 60 5.66 11.51 -5.41
CA GLN A 60 5.68 12.33 -6.63
C GLN A 60 6.19 13.75 -6.37
N GLY A 61 5.69 14.41 -5.31
CA GLY A 61 6.16 15.75 -4.94
C GLY A 61 7.66 15.78 -4.67
N LEU A 62 8.18 14.80 -3.94
CA LEU A 62 9.61 14.67 -3.69
C LEU A 62 10.40 14.35 -4.96
N TYR A 63 9.88 13.50 -5.85
CA TYR A 63 10.49 13.21 -7.16
C TYR A 63 10.73 14.49 -7.98
N LEU A 64 9.74 15.38 -8.04
CA LEU A 64 9.84 16.64 -8.79
C LEU A 64 10.92 17.59 -8.22
N ASN A 65 11.21 17.50 -6.93
CA ASN A 65 12.17 18.39 -6.26
C ASN A 65 13.57 17.78 -6.12
N PHE A 66 13.72 16.46 -6.03
CA PHE A 66 15.00 15.81 -5.77
C PHE A 66 15.54 14.98 -6.96
N GLY A 67 14.73 14.69 -7.97
CA GLY A 67 15.16 14.02 -9.21
C GLY A 67 15.41 12.51 -9.10
N PHE A 68 15.17 11.87 -7.93
CA PHE A 68 15.20 10.42 -7.81
C PHE A 68 13.87 9.81 -8.31
N SER A 69 13.88 8.57 -8.80
CA SER A 69 12.62 7.95 -9.26
C SER A 69 11.57 7.86 -8.13
N VAL A 70 10.29 7.83 -8.51
CA VAL A 70 9.17 7.76 -7.53
C VAL A 70 9.27 6.49 -6.69
N GLY A 71 9.67 5.36 -7.27
CA GLY A 71 9.87 4.11 -6.54
C GLY A 71 11.02 4.18 -5.55
N VAL A 72 12.17 4.76 -5.94
CA VAL A 72 13.31 4.98 -5.03
C VAL A 72 12.88 5.87 -3.86
N ILE A 73 12.17 6.97 -4.12
CA ILE A 73 11.66 7.84 -3.05
C ILE A 73 10.67 7.10 -2.16
N THR A 74 9.79 6.26 -2.72
CA THR A 74 8.86 5.42 -1.94
C THR A 74 9.61 4.49 -0.99
N ILE A 75 10.72 3.90 -1.44
CA ILE A 75 11.61 3.08 -0.59
C ILE A 75 12.21 3.95 0.53
N PHE A 76 12.76 5.12 0.21
CA PHE A 76 13.32 6.04 1.22
C PHE A 76 12.28 6.48 2.26
N ILE A 77 11.08 6.88 1.82
CA ILE A 77 9.97 7.21 2.73
C ILE A 77 9.67 6.02 3.65
N SER A 78 9.62 4.81 3.11
CA SER A 78 9.35 3.60 3.88
C SER A 78 10.41 3.36 4.96
N PHE A 79 11.70 3.56 4.65
CA PHE A 79 12.78 3.45 5.63
C PHE A 79 12.72 4.56 6.70
N ILE A 80 12.40 5.81 6.32
CA ILE A 80 12.18 6.90 7.28
C ILE A 80 11.02 6.55 8.22
N VAL A 81 9.92 6.02 7.68
CA VAL A 81 8.77 5.56 8.48
C VAL A 81 9.17 4.43 9.43
N LEU A 82 10.03 3.50 9.00
CA LEU A 82 10.54 2.42 9.86
C LEU A 82 11.42 2.98 11.01
N LEU A 83 12.16 4.06 10.82
CA LEU A 83 12.89 4.72 11.92
C LEU A 83 11.92 5.25 12.99
N LEU A 84 10.72 5.73 12.58
CA LEU A 84 9.69 6.16 13.53
C LEU A 84 9.06 4.99 14.31
N TRP A 85 9.23 3.74 13.88
CA TRP A 85 8.77 2.57 14.63
C TRP A 85 9.58 2.35 15.91
N PHE A 86 10.84 2.79 15.93
CA PHE A 86 11.70 2.60 17.09
C PHE A 86 11.11 3.21 18.37
N PRO A 87 10.75 4.52 18.42
CA PRO A 87 10.10 5.11 19.61
C PRO A 87 8.67 4.59 19.84
N LEU A 88 8.05 3.95 18.84
CA LEU A 88 6.71 3.33 18.93
C LEU A 88 6.77 1.85 19.34
N LYS A 89 7.97 1.30 19.58
CA LYS A 89 8.22 -0.09 19.97
C LYS A 89 7.57 -1.11 19.02
N GLN A 90 7.46 -0.78 17.73
CA GLN A 90 7.01 -1.71 16.71
C GLN A 90 8.19 -2.53 16.18
N LYS A 91 7.94 -3.78 15.78
CA LYS A 91 8.98 -4.68 15.25
C LYS A 91 8.69 -5.00 13.79
N PRO A 92 9.62 -4.69 12.86
CA PRO A 92 9.45 -5.05 11.45
C PRO A 92 9.58 -6.56 11.25
N GLY A 93 8.69 -7.14 10.43
CA GLY A 93 8.80 -8.50 9.94
C GLY A 93 9.42 -8.56 8.54
N ILE A 94 9.60 -9.78 8.00
CA ILE A 94 10.06 -9.97 6.61
C ILE A 94 9.12 -9.26 5.64
N GLY A 95 7.81 -9.39 5.85
CA GLY A 95 6.79 -8.73 5.02
C GLY A 95 6.91 -7.21 5.04
N THR A 96 7.32 -6.61 6.15
CA THR A 96 7.54 -5.17 6.27
C THR A 96 8.67 -4.67 5.37
N ILE A 97 9.80 -5.38 5.36
CA ILE A 97 10.97 -5.02 4.54
C ILE A 97 10.66 -5.25 3.05
N LEU A 98 10.08 -6.40 2.72
CA LEU A 98 9.70 -6.71 1.34
C LEU A 98 8.63 -5.75 0.81
N ASN A 99 7.69 -5.32 1.66
CA ASN A 99 6.69 -4.30 1.30
C ASN A 99 7.38 -2.99 0.84
N ALA A 100 8.35 -2.50 1.62
CA ALA A 100 9.09 -1.29 1.26
C ALA A 100 9.83 -1.43 -0.09
N LEU A 101 10.49 -2.56 -0.32
CA LEU A 101 11.32 -2.78 -1.52
C LEU A 101 10.47 -3.11 -2.76
N ILE A 102 9.60 -4.12 -2.69
CA ILE A 102 8.86 -4.62 -3.85
C ILE A 102 7.91 -3.56 -4.38
N ILE A 103 7.19 -2.85 -3.51
CA ILE A 103 6.24 -1.81 -3.95
C ILE A 103 6.99 -0.70 -4.69
N GLY A 104 8.11 -0.20 -4.15
CA GLY A 104 8.88 0.84 -4.80
C GLY A 104 9.43 0.39 -6.17
N ILE A 105 9.98 -0.83 -6.26
CA ILE A 105 10.47 -1.38 -7.54
C ILE A 105 9.32 -1.49 -8.56
N MET A 106 8.17 -2.00 -8.15
CA MET A 106 7.02 -2.19 -9.04
C MET A 106 6.41 -0.87 -9.51
N ILE A 107 6.43 0.17 -8.69
CA ILE A 107 6.05 1.53 -9.09
C ILE A 107 6.94 1.99 -10.27
N ASP A 108 8.26 1.89 -10.13
CA ASP A 108 9.17 2.33 -11.18
C ASP A 108 9.06 1.48 -12.45
N VAL A 109 8.87 0.16 -12.31
CA VAL A 109 8.60 -0.73 -13.44
C VAL A 109 7.34 -0.29 -14.19
N CYS A 110 6.27 0.03 -13.46
CA CYS A 110 5.00 0.46 -14.06
C CYS A 110 5.15 1.80 -14.78
N ILE A 111 5.73 2.81 -14.12
CA ILE A 111 5.94 4.16 -14.70
C ILE A 111 6.81 4.10 -15.96
N ARG A 112 7.78 3.18 -16.02
CA ARG A 112 8.67 3.05 -17.17
C ARG A 112 8.04 2.36 -18.37
N HIS A 113 7.10 1.42 -18.16
CA HIS A 113 6.61 0.55 -19.22
C HIS A 113 5.16 0.79 -19.63
N VAL A 114 4.37 1.48 -18.80
CA VAL A 114 2.96 1.74 -19.08
C VAL A 114 2.80 3.20 -19.50
N PRO A 115 2.28 3.47 -20.71
CA PRO A 115 2.04 4.83 -21.14
C PRO A 115 0.85 5.45 -20.40
N THR A 116 0.93 6.76 -20.14
CA THR A 116 -0.19 7.53 -19.60
C THR A 116 -1.29 7.68 -20.66
N PRO A 117 -2.56 7.36 -20.35
CA PRO A 117 -3.65 7.56 -21.30
C PRO A 117 -3.91 9.04 -21.57
N ASP A 118 -4.10 9.42 -22.85
CA ASP A 118 -4.41 10.79 -23.26
C ASP A 118 -5.84 11.22 -22.89
N ASN A 119 -6.78 10.26 -22.91
CA ASN A 119 -8.19 10.53 -22.67
C ASN A 119 -8.51 10.43 -21.17
N TYR A 120 -9.17 11.48 -20.64
CA TYR A 120 -9.54 11.58 -19.22
C TYR A 120 -10.42 10.42 -18.72
N ILE A 121 -11.31 9.90 -19.56
CA ILE A 121 -12.16 8.75 -19.21
C ILE A 121 -11.28 7.50 -18.98
N TYR A 122 -10.31 7.25 -19.87
CA TYR A 122 -9.37 6.14 -19.71
C TYR A 122 -8.45 6.33 -18.49
N GLN A 123 -8.08 7.56 -18.15
CA GLN A 123 -7.34 7.86 -16.91
C GLN A 123 -8.16 7.43 -15.69
N ILE A 124 -9.45 7.78 -15.62
CA ILE A 124 -10.31 7.40 -14.49
C ILE A 124 -10.53 5.87 -14.45
N LEU A 125 -10.76 5.23 -15.59
CA LEU A 125 -10.93 3.78 -15.67
C LEU A 125 -9.67 3.03 -15.23
N LEU A 126 -8.50 3.49 -15.68
CA LEU A 126 -7.20 2.95 -15.25
C LEU A 126 -7.00 3.18 -13.75
N GLY A 127 -7.35 4.35 -13.23
CA GLY A 127 -7.31 4.66 -11.80
C GLY A 127 -8.20 3.73 -10.97
N ALA A 128 -9.43 3.47 -11.42
CA ALA A 128 -10.33 2.54 -10.75
C ALA A 128 -9.78 1.09 -10.77
N PHE A 129 -9.25 0.64 -11.91
CA PHE A 129 -8.59 -0.66 -12.03
C PHE A 129 -7.34 -0.76 -11.14
N ALA A 130 -6.58 0.31 -11.06
CA ALA A 130 -5.41 0.42 -10.19
C ALA A 130 -5.78 0.22 -8.71
N VAL A 131 -6.81 0.93 -8.22
CA VAL A 131 -7.30 0.80 -6.84
C VAL A 131 -7.77 -0.62 -6.54
N LEU A 132 -8.46 -1.27 -7.48
CA LEU A 132 -8.86 -2.68 -7.36
C LEU A 132 -7.63 -3.59 -7.23
N THR A 133 -6.61 -3.38 -8.07
CA THR A 133 -5.36 -4.15 -8.08
C THR A 133 -4.59 -3.98 -6.75
N VAL A 134 -4.47 -2.74 -6.25
CA VAL A 134 -3.90 -2.45 -4.92
C VAL A 134 -4.66 -3.19 -3.82
N GLY A 135 -6.00 -3.16 -3.86
CA GLY A 135 -6.84 -3.80 -2.86
C GLY A 135 -6.69 -5.32 -2.84
N ILE A 136 -6.70 -5.97 -4.00
CA ILE A 136 -6.51 -7.42 -4.12
C ILE A 136 -5.10 -7.79 -3.65
N GLY A 137 -4.05 -7.12 -4.12
CA GLY A 137 -2.68 -7.32 -3.68
C GLY A 137 -2.53 -7.13 -2.18
N GLY A 138 -3.16 -6.08 -1.63
CA GLY A 138 -3.23 -5.80 -0.20
C GLY A 138 -3.87 -6.93 0.60
N GLY A 139 -4.99 -7.47 0.13
CA GLY A 139 -5.65 -8.62 0.74
C GLY A 139 -4.74 -9.85 0.79
N ILE A 140 -4.06 -10.17 -0.32
CA ILE A 140 -3.17 -11.34 -0.40
C ILE A 140 -1.99 -11.19 0.58
N TYR A 141 -1.28 -10.04 0.56
CA TYR A 141 -0.10 -9.88 1.42
C TYR A 141 -0.45 -9.88 2.91
N LEU A 142 -1.62 -9.31 3.29
CA LEU A 142 -2.08 -9.30 4.68
C LEU A 142 -2.31 -10.70 5.21
N VAL A 143 -2.87 -11.61 4.39
CA VAL A 143 -3.12 -13.01 4.76
C VAL A 143 -1.80 -13.78 4.99
N ALA A 144 -0.70 -13.39 4.36
CA ALA A 144 0.61 -14.00 4.59
C ALA A 144 1.07 -13.85 6.06
N ASN A 145 0.63 -12.81 6.78
CA ASN A 145 0.90 -12.55 8.19
C ASN A 145 2.40 -12.59 8.53
N LEU A 146 3.21 -11.86 7.76
CA LEU A 146 4.68 -11.76 7.95
C LEU A 146 5.13 -10.34 8.34
N GLY A 147 4.25 -9.57 8.95
CA GLY A 147 4.42 -8.20 9.40
C GLY A 147 3.62 -7.21 8.56
N PRO A 148 3.12 -6.12 9.18
CA PRO A 148 2.41 -5.06 8.47
C PRO A 148 3.38 -4.25 7.61
N GLY A 149 2.85 -3.54 6.61
CA GLY A 149 3.62 -2.57 5.84
C GLY A 149 4.15 -1.43 6.73
N PRO A 150 5.21 -0.70 6.29
CA PRO A 150 5.79 0.40 7.07
C PRO A 150 4.75 1.42 7.53
N ARG A 151 3.85 1.83 6.64
CA ARG A 151 2.78 2.81 6.89
C ARG A 151 1.74 2.28 7.88
N ASP A 152 1.33 1.02 7.72
CA ASP A 152 0.34 0.37 8.60
C ASP A 152 0.87 0.22 10.02
N GLY A 153 2.14 -0.18 10.18
CA GLY A 153 2.75 -0.29 11.50
C GLY A 153 2.97 1.05 12.18
N LEU A 154 3.23 2.13 11.42
CA LEU A 154 3.24 3.50 11.96
C LEU A 154 1.86 3.85 12.54
N MET A 155 0.79 3.60 11.78
CA MET A 155 -0.59 3.86 12.23
C MET A 155 -0.93 3.07 13.50
N ILE A 156 -0.59 1.77 13.53
CA ILE A 156 -0.79 0.90 14.69
C ILE A 156 0.03 1.40 15.90
N GLY A 157 1.28 1.79 15.69
CA GLY A 157 2.15 2.29 16.74
C GLY A 157 1.64 3.60 17.35
N LEU A 158 1.21 4.54 16.51
CA LEU A 158 0.61 5.80 16.94
C LEU A 158 -0.72 5.57 17.66
N GLN A 159 -1.59 4.70 17.13
CA GLN A 159 -2.84 4.34 17.76
C GLN A 159 -2.62 3.82 19.19
N LYS A 160 -1.65 2.91 19.39
CA LYS A 160 -1.31 2.39 20.71
C LYS A 160 -0.74 3.45 21.66
N LYS A 161 0.02 4.42 21.14
CA LYS A 161 0.65 5.46 21.95
C LYS A 161 -0.31 6.57 22.33
N THR A 162 -1.25 6.91 21.44
CA THR A 162 -2.20 8.03 21.63
C THR A 162 -3.55 7.61 22.17
N ASN A 163 -3.88 6.31 22.11
CA ASN A 163 -5.22 5.75 22.38
C ASN A 163 -6.34 6.33 21.51
N LEU A 164 -5.99 6.96 20.38
CA LEU A 164 -6.97 7.49 19.43
C LEU A 164 -7.52 6.37 18.53
N PRO A 165 -8.74 6.49 18.00
CA PRO A 165 -9.26 5.55 17.01
C PRO A 165 -8.34 5.44 15.79
N ILE A 166 -8.11 4.22 15.30
CA ILE A 166 -7.21 3.96 14.16
C ILE A 166 -7.62 4.75 12.90
N ALA A 167 -8.93 4.93 12.69
CA ALA A 167 -9.45 5.71 11.58
C ALA A 167 -9.02 7.20 11.64
N LEU A 168 -9.00 7.79 12.84
CA LEU A 168 -8.53 9.16 13.03
C LEU A 168 -7.02 9.26 12.78
N VAL A 169 -6.23 8.36 13.37
CA VAL A 169 -4.77 8.32 13.17
C VAL A 169 -4.44 8.18 11.68
N ARG A 170 -5.11 7.26 10.99
CA ARG A 170 -4.96 7.06 9.54
C ARG A 170 -5.33 8.33 8.78
N GLY A 171 -6.52 8.90 9.03
CA GLY A 171 -6.99 10.10 8.34
C GLY A 171 -6.03 11.29 8.50
N VAL A 172 -5.56 11.55 9.73
CA VAL A 172 -4.60 12.63 9.99
C VAL A 172 -3.29 12.41 9.26
N LEU A 173 -2.73 11.19 9.30
CA LEU A 173 -1.49 10.86 8.60
C LEU A 173 -1.65 11.00 7.08
N GLU A 174 -2.72 10.44 6.51
CA GLU A 174 -2.96 10.47 5.06
C GLU A 174 -3.18 11.90 4.56
N ILE A 175 -3.96 12.73 5.29
CA ILE A 175 -4.14 14.14 4.95
C ILE A 175 -2.81 14.89 5.05
N THR A 176 -2.04 14.67 6.10
CA THR A 176 -0.76 15.36 6.29
C THR A 176 0.22 15.06 5.16
N VAL A 177 0.45 13.78 4.84
CA VAL A 177 1.41 13.40 3.79
C VAL A 177 0.92 13.83 2.40
N MET A 178 -0.39 13.74 2.15
CA MET A 178 -1.00 14.20 0.91
C MET A 178 -0.84 15.71 0.74
N SER A 179 -1.12 16.50 1.78
CA SER A 179 -1.00 17.96 1.74
C SER A 179 0.45 18.40 1.47
N ILE A 180 1.42 17.77 2.13
CA ILE A 180 2.85 18.04 1.89
C ILE A 180 3.21 17.66 0.46
N GLY A 181 2.82 16.47 -0.01
CA GLY A 181 3.11 16.01 -1.35
C GLY A 181 2.47 16.88 -2.44
N TRP A 182 1.24 17.33 -2.23
CA TRP A 182 0.54 18.24 -3.13
C TRP A 182 1.22 19.60 -3.19
N TYR A 183 1.60 20.16 -2.05
CA TYR A 183 2.38 21.41 -1.99
C TYR A 183 3.70 21.32 -2.77
N LEU A 184 4.34 20.13 -2.78
CA LEU A 184 5.55 19.84 -3.54
C LEU A 184 5.31 19.51 -5.02
N GLY A 185 4.06 19.57 -5.50
CA GLY A 185 3.69 19.33 -6.90
C GLY A 185 3.16 17.92 -7.21
N GLY A 186 2.96 17.07 -6.21
CA GLY A 186 2.34 15.76 -6.40
C GLY A 186 0.88 15.83 -6.87
N THR A 187 0.43 14.83 -7.62
CA THR A 187 -0.87 14.85 -8.31
C THR A 187 -2.00 14.38 -7.42
N VAL A 188 -2.93 15.29 -7.09
CA VAL A 188 -4.19 15.01 -6.40
C VAL A 188 -5.35 15.18 -7.39
N GLY A 189 -6.31 14.26 -7.38
CA GLY A 189 -7.45 14.30 -8.30
C GLY A 189 -8.51 13.25 -8.00
N VAL A 190 -9.33 12.92 -9.00
CA VAL A 190 -10.41 11.91 -8.89
C VAL A 190 -9.86 10.55 -8.47
N GLY A 191 -8.68 10.15 -8.99
CA GLY A 191 -7.99 8.92 -8.58
C GLY A 191 -7.66 8.87 -7.09
N THR A 192 -7.33 10.02 -6.49
CA THR A 192 -7.09 10.11 -5.03
C THR A 192 -8.39 9.85 -4.25
N LEU A 193 -9.53 10.36 -4.72
CA LEU A 193 -10.84 10.08 -4.12
C LEU A 193 -11.23 8.61 -4.30
N LEU A 194 -11.02 8.06 -5.51
CA LEU A 194 -11.25 6.64 -5.78
C LEU A 194 -10.43 5.76 -4.84
N PHE A 195 -9.17 6.12 -4.60
CA PHE A 195 -8.33 5.41 -3.65
C PHE A 195 -8.85 5.56 -2.21
N ALA A 196 -9.12 6.76 -1.75
CA ALA A 196 -9.55 7.04 -0.38
C ALA A 196 -10.83 6.28 0.02
N PHE A 197 -11.81 6.21 -0.87
CA PHE A 197 -13.08 5.52 -0.63
C PHE A 197 -13.09 4.06 -1.10
N GLY A 198 -12.32 3.73 -2.14
CA GLY A 198 -12.34 2.42 -2.80
C GLY A 198 -11.39 1.41 -2.17
N ILE A 199 -10.25 1.84 -1.57
CA ILE A 199 -9.22 0.91 -1.11
C ILE A 199 -9.74 -0.06 -0.02
N GLY A 200 -10.55 0.43 0.91
CA GLY A 200 -11.13 -0.41 1.97
C GLY A 200 -11.98 -1.57 1.42
N PRO A 201 -13.02 -1.29 0.62
CA PRO A 201 -13.82 -2.32 -0.08
C PRO A 201 -12.97 -3.25 -0.96
N CYS A 202 -11.97 -2.74 -1.69
CA CYS A 202 -11.11 -3.55 -2.55
C CYS A 202 -10.21 -4.50 -1.76
N VAL A 203 -9.66 -4.07 -0.62
CA VAL A 203 -8.92 -4.96 0.30
C VAL A 203 -9.85 -6.03 0.88
N ALA A 204 -11.06 -5.65 1.30
CA ALA A 204 -12.04 -6.61 1.79
C ALA A 204 -12.41 -7.66 0.71
N LEU A 205 -12.50 -7.25 -0.55
CA LEU A 205 -12.70 -8.17 -1.67
C LEU A 205 -11.49 -9.11 -1.82
N GLY A 206 -10.27 -8.60 -1.77
CA GLY A 206 -9.05 -9.41 -1.81
C GLY A 206 -9.01 -10.45 -0.71
N LEU A 207 -9.29 -10.06 0.54
CA LEU A 207 -9.39 -10.99 1.67
C LEU A 207 -10.47 -12.05 1.47
N TYR A 208 -11.65 -11.66 0.94
CA TYR A 208 -12.74 -12.58 0.63
C TYR A 208 -12.34 -13.61 -0.43
N LEU A 209 -11.70 -13.17 -1.53
CA LEU A 209 -11.25 -14.05 -2.62
C LEU A 209 -10.23 -15.07 -2.10
N VAL A 210 -9.24 -14.62 -1.32
CA VAL A 210 -8.25 -15.52 -0.73
C VAL A 210 -8.91 -16.54 0.19
N ASN A 211 -9.83 -16.10 1.05
CA ASN A 211 -10.54 -17.00 1.94
C ASN A 211 -11.37 -18.03 1.15
N LYS A 212 -12.06 -17.61 0.10
CA LYS A 212 -12.90 -18.50 -0.73
C LYS A 212 -12.09 -19.55 -1.50
N ILE A 213 -10.86 -19.21 -1.92
CA ILE A 213 -10.01 -20.09 -2.75
C ILE A 213 -9.21 -21.07 -1.88
N PHE A 214 -8.81 -20.68 -0.66
CA PHE A 214 -7.83 -21.41 0.15
C PHE A 214 -8.34 -21.86 1.53
N SER A 215 -9.62 -21.64 1.86
CA SER A 215 -10.25 -22.18 3.10
C SER A 215 -10.77 -23.61 2.94
#